data_97090f554de302ee74eb6605704231ce
#
_entry.id   97090f554de302ee74eb6605704231ce
#
_cell.length_a   1.000
_cell.length_b   1.000
_cell.length_c   1.000
_cell.angle_alpha   90.00
_cell.angle_beta   90.00
_cell.angle_gamma   90.00
#
_symmetry.space_group_name_H-M   'P 1'
#
loop_
_entity.id
_entity.type
_entity.pdbx_description
1 polymer ?
#
loop_
_entity_poly.entity_id
_entity_poly.type
_entity_poly.pdbx_seq_one_letter_code
_entity_poly.pdbx_strand_id
1 'polypeptide(L)'
;MCLLTQTLTLQLGNHTEKNAPSVEGALEIYYFDVGQGDSTLIKQSDDYMLIDAGNNEDGQKIVNYLKDNLHIDNIDYLIGTHSHEDHIGGVDTVIENIDIKNFYLPHETTLEKKSIQDVYKVAKEKNLQITNPQIGSSFQLGEAKCEIVFVDNNEPEEKNNSSIVLKITFGSQTFLFSGDAEYDVESKLDVGKINIYKAGHHGSKSSSTADFIKRIDPDYAIISVGYLMN
;
A
#
# COMPACT_ATOMS: atom_id res chain seq x y z
N MET A 1 5.39 16.72 16.45
CA MET A 1 5.49 17.15 15.03
C MET A 1 4.26 16.62 14.34
N CYS A 2 3.46 17.43 13.66
CA CYS A 2 2.24 16.97 13.00
C CYS A 2 2.64 16.16 11.77
N LEU A 3 2.02 14.99 11.57
CA LEU A 3 2.21 14.21 10.35
C LEU A 3 1.61 15.00 9.19
N LEU A 4 2.42 15.33 8.19
CA LEU A 4 1.91 15.93 6.97
C LEU A 4 1.28 14.85 6.12
N THR A 5 0.07 15.09 5.62
CA THR A 5 -0.65 14.20 4.72
C THR A 5 -1.01 14.95 3.45
N GLN A 6 -0.84 14.30 2.32
CA GLN A 6 -1.45 14.73 1.07
C GLN A 6 -2.63 13.82 0.78
N THR A 7 -3.80 14.40 0.66
CA THR A 7 -5.04 13.65 0.39
C THR A 7 -5.43 13.84 -1.06
N LEU A 8 -5.57 12.73 -1.77
CA LEU A 8 -6.19 12.69 -3.08
C LEU A 8 -7.62 12.18 -2.92
N THR A 9 -8.60 13.08 -3.05
CA THR A 9 -10.02 12.69 -3.05
C THR A 9 -10.51 12.64 -4.49
N LEU A 10 -10.84 11.46 -4.97
CA LEU A 10 -11.48 11.26 -6.25
C LEU A 10 -12.99 11.13 -6.03
N GLN A 11 -13.70 12.22 -6.33
CA GLN A 11 -15.13 12.14 -6.60
C GLN A 11 -15.28 11.83 -8.08
N LEU A 12 -15.82 10.65 -8.39
CA LEU A 12 -16.22 10.34 -9.74
C LEU A 12 -17.45 11.20 -10.07
N GLY A 13 -17.20 12.40 -10.62
CA GLY A 13 -18.25 13.15 -11.30
C GLY A 13 -18.79 12.28 -12.43
N ASN A 14 -20.06 12.49 -12.81
CA ASN A 14 -20.75 11.79 -13.92
C ASN A 14 -20.03 12.02 -15.26
N HIS A 15 -18.81 11.51 -15.40
CA HIS A 15 -18.16 11.37 -16.70
C HIS A 15 -18.72 10.13 -17.34
N THR A 16 -19.59 10.35 -18.31
CA THR A 16 -20.29 9.36 -19.13
C THR A 16 -19.33 8.59 -20.05
N GLU A 17 -18.49 7.75 -19.49
CA GLU A 17 -18.11 6.55 -20.24
C GLU A 17 -19.33 5.60 -20.17
N LYS A 18 -19.96 5.38 -21.30
CA LYS A 18 -21.26 4.69 -21.44
C LYS A 18 -21.32 3.26 -20.86
N ASN A 19 -20.25 2.72 -20.31
CA ASN A 19 -20.15 1.35 -19.80
C ASN A 19 -19.35 1.21 -18.48
N ALA A 20 -18.98 2.29 -17.81
CA ALA A 20 -18.35 2.17 -16.48
C ALA A 20 -19.41 1.78 -15.44
N PRO A 21 -19.12 0.84 -14.52
CA PRO A 21 -20.01 0.57 -13.40
C PRO A 21 -20.23 1.82 -12.58
N SER A 22 -21.48 2.10 -12.21
CA SER A 22 -21.77 3.17 -11.25
C SER A 22 -21.29 2.73 -9.88
N VAL A 23 -20.46 3.56 -9.22
CA VAL A 23 -20.04 3.37 -7.84
C VAL A 23 -20.56 4.53 -6.99
N GLU A 24 -20.86 4.24 -5.72
CA GLU A 24 -21.35 5.26 -4.79
C GLU A 24 -20.20 5.77 -3.91
N GLY A 25 -20.28 7.05 -3.56
CA GLY A 25 -19.32 7.71 -2.68
C GLY A 25 -18.01 8.11 -3.39
N ALA A 26 -16.98 8.28 -2.59
CA ALA A 26 -15.63 8.65 -3.03
C ALA A 26 -14.62 7.61 -2.56
N LEU A 27 -13.56 7.43 -3.35
CA LEU A 27 -12.35 6.77 -2.89
C LEU A 27 -11.38 7.87 -2.42
N GLU A 28 -11.06 7.87 -1.14
CA GLU A 28 -10.13 8.83 -0.53
C GLU A 28 -8.79 8.12 -0.29
N ILE A 29 -7.69 8.74 -0.74
CA ILE A 29 -6.35 8.17 -0.56
C ILE A 29 -5.49 9.20 0.15
N TYR A 30 -4.95 8.81 1.30
CA TYR A 30 -4.09 9.62 2.15
C TYR A 30 -2.65 9.10 2.05
N TYR A 31 -1.77 9.90 1.46
CA TYR A 31 -0.33 9.61 1.43
C TYR A 31 0.31 10.27 2.65
N PHE A 32 0.86 9.48 3.56
CA PHE A 32 1.52 10.00 4.75
C PHE A 32 2.96 10.42 4.44
N ASP A 33 3.36 11.58 4.94
CA ASP A 33 4.76 12.02 4.88
C ASP A 33 5.53 11.35 6.02
N VAL A 34 6.13 10.22 5.70
CA VAL A 34 7.00 9.42 6.58
C VAL A 34 8.48 9.59 6.21
N GLY A 35 8.81 10.65 5.46
CA GLY A 35 10.17 10.86 4.96
C GLY A 35 10.53 9.84 3.88
N GLN A 36 11.68 9.18 4.02
CA GLN A 36 12.06 8.07 3.16
C GLN A 36 11.34 6.83 3.66
N GLY A 37 10.31 6.40 2.93
CA GLY A 37 9.45 5.28 3.28
C GLY A 37 8.06 5.43 2.68
N ASP A 38 7.21 4.44 2.90
CA ASP A 38 5.84 4.41 2.40
C ASP A 38 4.82 4.20 3.52
N SER A 39 3.73 4.94 3.45
CA SER A 39 2.50 4.65 4.16
C SER A 39 1.32 5.31 3.46
N THR A 40 0.29 4.53 3.15
CA THR A 40 -0.89 5.02 2.42
C THR A 40 -2.16 4.44 3.02
N LEU A 41 -3.07 5.32 3.45
CA LEU A 41 -4.43 4.91 3.84
C LEU A 41 -5.37 5.09 2.67
N ILE A 42 -6.18 4.07 2.40
CA ILE A 42 -7.25 4.09 1.41
C ILE A 42 -8.57 3.91 2.14
N LYS A 43 -9.50 4.82 1.89
CA LYS A 43 -10.83 4.82 2.50
C LYS A 43 -11.89 4.82 1.41
N GLN A 44 -12.84 3.90 1.53
CA GLN A 44 -14.05 3.89 0.74
C GLN A 44 -15.25 3.72 1.68
N SER A 45 -16.05 4.78 1.84
CA SER A 45 -17.10 4.83 2.87
C SER A 45 -16.55 4.58 4.29
N ASP A 46 -16.96 3.51 4.95
CA ASP A 46 -16.50 3.12 6.30
C ASP A 46 -15.51 1.95 6.26
N ASP A 47 -15.00 1.59 5.07
CA ASP A 47 -13.99 0.57 4.91
C ASP A 47 -12.59 1.19 4.72
N TYR A 48 -11.60 0.64 5.42
CA TYR A 48 -10.26 1.20 5.50
C TYR A 48 -9.19 0.17 5.16
N MET A 49 -8.20 0.58 4.36
CA MET A 49 -7.01 -0.20 4.07
C MET A 49 -5.77 0.64 4.29
N LEU A 50 -4.83 0.15 5.09
CA LEU A 50 -3.51 0.75 5.25
C LEU A 50 -2.48 -0.10 4.51
N ILE A 51 -1.73 0.53 3.61
CA ILE A 51 -0.59 -0.06 2.90
C ILE A 51 0.66 0.56 3.48
N ASP A 52 1.49 -0.25 4.11
CA ASP A 52 2.71 0.12 4.82
C ASP A 52 2.51 1.13 5.96
N ALA A 53 3.51 1.29 6.81
CA ALA A 53 3.45 2.16 7.98
C ALA A 53 4.77 2.91 8.26
N GLY A 54 5.61 3.10 7.23
CA GLY A 54 6.87 3.83 7.35
C GLY A 54 7.88 3.15 8.26
N ASN A 55 8.81 3.95 8.77
CA ASN A 55 9.83 3.51 9.71
C ASN A 55 9.25 3.28 11.11
N ASN A 56 10.03 2.67 12.03
CA ASN A 56 9.60 2.42 13.42
C ASN A 56 9.05 3.68 14.12
N GLU A 57 9.64 4.82 13.89
CA GLU A 57 9.24 6.10 14.51
C GLU A 57 7.96 6.70 13.92
N ASP A 58 7.47 6.18 12.80
CA ASP A 58 6.29 6.70 12.12
C ASP A 58 5.00 6.00 12.60
N GLY A 59 5.09 4.76 13.08
CA GLY A 59 3.94 4.00 13.54
C GLY A 59 3.05 4.76 14.51
N GLN A 60 3.62 5.38 15.56
CA GLN A 60 2.83 6.15 16.53
C GLN A 60 2.23 7.43 15.92
N LYS A 61 2.90 8.07 14.97
CA LYS A 61 2.39 9.26 14.27
C LYS A 61 1.17 8.88 13.43
N ILE A 62 1.25 7.75 12.72
CA ILE A 62 0.16 7.21 11.89
C ILE A 62 -1.04 6.84 12.79
N VAL A 63 -0.82 6.10 13.88
CA VAL A 63 -1.86 5.75 14.85
C VAL A 63 -2.57 7.00 15.40
N ASN A 64 -1.81 8.02 15.81
CA ASN A 64 -2.39 9.26 16.30
C ASN A 64 -3.23 9.95 15.21
N TYR A 65 -2.75 9.98 13.97
CA TYR A 65 -3.50 10.58 12.88
C TYR A 65 -4.80 9.82 12.58
N LEU A 66 -4.75 8.49 12.55
CA LEU A 66 -5.93 7.65 12.35
C LEU A 66 -6.98 7.90 13.44
N LYS A 67 -6.56 7.91 14.72
CA LYS A 67 -7.49 8.07 15.85
C LYS A 67 -7.97 9.51 16.04
N ASP A 68 -7.04 10.45 16.07
CA ASP A 68 -7.35 11.82 16.50
C ASP A 68 -7.95 12.67 15.35
N ASN A 69 -7.53 12.42 14.10
CA ASN A 69 -7.95 13.21 12.95
C ASN A 69 -9.05 12.53 12.14
N LEU A 70 -8.98 11.22 11.97
CA LEU A 70 -9.91 10.46 11.14
C LEU A 70 -10.93 9.66 11.95
N HIS A 71 -10.74 9.51 13.27
CA HIS A 71 -11.58 8.74 14.20
C HIS A 71 -11.70 7.26 13.78
N ILE A 72 -10.58 6.68 13.33
CA ILE A 72 -10.47 5.30 12.87
C ILE A 72 -9.86 4.47 14.00
N ASP A 73 -10.59 3.48 14.50
CA ASP A 73 -10.15 2.51 15.51
C ASP A 73 -9.98 1.09 14.94
N ASN A 74 -10.45 0.86 13.73
CA ASN A 74 -10.33 -0.42 13.04
C ASN A 74 -9.96 -0.25 11.56
N ILE A 75 -9.24 -1.23 11.01
CA ILE A 75 -8.81 -1.31 9.62
C ILE A 75 -9.21 -2.67 9.06
N ASP A 76 -9.86 -2.68 7.89
CA ASP A 76 -10.32 -3.91 7.24
C ASP A 76 -9.15 -4.69 6.65
N TYR A 77 -8.18 -3.97 6.07
CA TYR A 77 -6.97 -4.57 5.48
C TYR A 77 -5.72 -3.78 5.85
N LEU A 78 -4.76 -4.46 6.46
CA LEU A 78 -3.39 -4.01 6.61
C LEU A 78 -2.53 -4.78 5.63
N ILE A 79 -1.74 -4.08 4.82
CA ILE A 79 -0.83 -4.67 3.84
C ILE A 79 0.58 -4.18 4.14
N GLY A 80 1.49 -5.09 4.52
CA GLY A 80 2.91 -4.85 4.47
C GLY A 80 3.42 -5.30 3.11
N THR A 81 3.91 -4.38 2.28
CA THR A 81 4.29 -4.73 0.91
C THR A 81 5.48 -5.67 0.87
N HIS A 82 6.49 -5.42 1.69
CA HIS A 82 7.67 -6.25 1.87
C HIS A 82 8.36 -5.93 3.20
N SER A 83 9.44 -6.65 3.57
CA SER A 83 9.99 -6.65 4.93
C SER A 83 11.02 -5.55 5.25
N HIS A 84 11.20 -4.54 4.39
CA HIS A 84 12.08 -3.42 4.72
C HIS A 84 11.47 -2.50 5.79
N GLU A 85 12.35 -1.92 6.62
CA GLU A 85 11.94 -1.12 7.78
C GLU A 85 11.15 0.11 7.41
N ASP A 86 11.51 0.79 6.32
CA ASP A 86 10.85 1.98 5.81
C ASP A 86 9.44 1.72 5.22
N HIS A 87 8.99 0.47 5.26
CA HIS A 87 7.63 0.01 4.92
C HIS A 87 6.90 -0.59 6.11
N ILE A 88 7.54 -1.54 6.81
CA ILE A 88 6.88 -2.27 7.89
C ILE A 88 7.33 -1.86 9.29
N GLY A 89 8.22 -0.88 9.42
CA GLY A 89 8.76 -0.46 10.70
C GLY A 89 7.70 -0.04 11.71
N GLY A 90 6.68 0.69 11.27
CA GLY A 90 5.58 1.14 12.13
C GLY A 90 4.41 0.15 12.24
N VAL A 91 4.43 -0.98 11.51
CA VAL A 91 3.30 -1.92 11.42
C VAL A 91 3.00 -2.57 12.78
N ASP A 92 3.99 -2.93 13.56
CA ASP A 92 3.81 -3.49 14.91
C ASP A 92 3.03 -2.52 15.81
N THR A 93 3.41 -1.24 15.80
CA THR A 93 2.73 -0.18 16.55
C THR A 93 1.28 0.02 16.07
N VAL A 94 1.04 -0.08 14.76
CA VAL A 94 -0.34 -0.04 14.22
C VAL A 94 -1.15 -1.23 14.74
N ILE A 95 -0.63 -2.46 14.68
CA ILE A 95 -1.32 -3.67 15.18
C ILE A 95 -1.57 -3.59 16.69
N GLU A 96 -0.66 -2.99 17.46
CA GLU A 96 -0.86 -2.83 18.91
C GLU A 96 -2.05 -1.92 19.25
N ASN A 97 -2.32 -0.92 18.43
CA ASN A 97 -3.21 0.21 18.76
C ASN A 97 -4.50 0.27 17.94
N ILE A 98 -4.57 -0.40 16.80
CA ILE A 98 -5.71 -0.40 15.87
C ILE A 98 -6.19 -1.85 15.70
N ASP A 99 -7.49 -2.07 15.68
CA ASP A 99 -8.06 -3.38 15.39
C ASP A 99 -7.93 -3.70 13.90
N ILE A 100 -7.24 -4.81 13.57
CA ILE A 100 -7.00 -5.22 12.18
C ILE A 100 -7.80 -6.48 11.87
N LYS A 101 -8.62 -6.44 10.79
CA LYS A 101 -9.41 -7.61 10.38
C LYS A 101 -8.61 -8.60 9.54
N ASN A 102 -7.86 -8.07 8.56
CA ASN A 102 -7.05 -8.88 7.64
C ASN A 102 -5.65 -8.29 7.54
N PHE A 103 -4.62 -9.12 7.68
CA PHE A 103 -3.24 -8.71 7.54
C PHE A 103 -2.55 -9.50 6.44
N TYR A 104 -2.07 -8.82 5.41
CA TYR A 104 -1.33 -9.40 4.29
C TYR A 104 0.14 -9.01 4.34
N LEU A 105 0.99 -10.01 4.17
CA LEU A 105 2.44 -9.86 4.11
C LEU A 105 2.99 -10.97 3.19
N PRO A 106 4.02 -10.72 2.36
CA PRO A 106 4.71 -11.79 1.65
C PRO A 106 5.23 -12.86 2.60
N HIS A 107 5.36 -14.09 2.10
CA HIS A 107 5.93 -15.17 2.91
C HIS A 107 7.40 -14.88 3.24
N GLU A 108 7.76 -15.04 4.51
CA GLU A 108 9.13 -14.89 4.96
C GLU A 108 9.43 -15.87 6.10
N THR A 109 10.42 -16.74 5.88
CA THR A 109 10.88 -17.73 6.87
C THR A 109 12.06 -17.21 7.67
N THR A 110 12.87 -16.33 7.08
CA THR A 110 14.09 -15.79 7.67
C THR A 110 13.85 -14.42 8.26
N LEU A 111 13.53 -14.37 9.55
CA LEU A 111 13.26 -13.12 10.27
C LEU A 111 14.59 -12.50 10.76
N GLU A 112 15.38 -11.94 9.85
CA GLU A 112 16.70 -11.39 10.20
C GLU A 112 16.62 -9.99 10.84
N LYS A 113 15.74 -9.14 10.36
CA LYS A 113 15.60 -7.76 10.83
C LYS A 113 14.63 -7.66 12.00
N LYS A 114 14.92 -6.73 12.91
CA LYS A 114 14.10 -6.53 14.09
C LYS A 114 12.67 -6.11 13.75
N SER A 115 12.48 -5.24 12.77
CA SER A 115 11.17 -4.77 12.32
C SER A 115 10.23 -5.94 11.98
N ILE A 116 10.68 -6.90 11.17
CA ILE A 116 9.84 -8.06 10.82
C ILE A 116 9.61 -8.98 12.03
N GLN A 117 10.61 -9.15 12.93
CA GLN A 117 10.46 -9.91 14.17
C GLN A 117 9.39 -9.31 15.08
N ASP A 118 9.39 -7.97 15.25
CA ASP A 118 8.42 -7.27 16.07
C ASP A 118 7.00 -7.38 15.48
N VAL A 119 6.85 -7.25 14.15
CA VAL A 119 5.57 -7.47 13.46
C VAL A 119 5.02 -8.87 13.72
N TYR A 120 5.81 -9.93 13.52
CA TYR A 120 5.36 -11.31 13.77
C TYR A 120 5.03 -11.57 15.26
N LYS A 121 5.81 -10.99 16.16
CA LYS A 121 5.58 -11.09 17.60
C LYS A 121 4.23 -10.46 17.99
N VAL A 122 3.99 -9.22 17.58
CA VAL A 122 2.76 -8.50 17.93
C VAL A 122 1.54 -9.11 17.25
N ALA A 123 1.62 -9.51 15.99
CA ALA A 123 0.55 -10.23 15.32
C ALA A 123 0.16 -11.51 16.10
N LYS A 124 1.15 -12.29 16.56
CA LYS A 124 0.92 -13.48 17.38
C LYS A 124 0.28 -13.13 18.73
N GLU A 125 0.73 -12.10 19.42
CA GLU A 125 0.18 -11.65 20.71
C GLU A 125 -1.27 -11.18 20.58
N LYS A 126 -1.63 -10.58 19.47
CA LYS A 126 -2.99 -10.13 19.12
C LYS A 126 -3.86 -11.23 18.49
N ASN A 127 -3.33 -12.44 18.27
CA ASN A 127 -3.98 -13.52 17.52
C ASN A 127 -4.40 -13.08 16.10
N LEU A 128 -3.66 -12.14 15.50
CA LEU A 128 -3.87 -11.67 14.14
C LEU A 128 -3.14 -12.61 13.19
N GLN A 129 -3.90 -13.25 12.28
CA GLN A 129 -3.31 -14.14 11.30
C GLN A 129 -2.64 -13.35 10.17
N ILE A 130 -1.36 -13.66 9.92
CA ILE A 130 -0.66 -13.16 8.73
C ILE A 130 -1.04 -14.05 7.55
N THR A 131 -1.56 -13.44 6.49
CA THR A 131 -1.93 -14.10 5.25
C THR A 131 -0.89 -13.78 4.17
N ASN A 132 -0.31 -14.82 3.57
CA ASN A 132 0.56 -14.65 2.41
C ASN A 132 -0.30 -14.68 1.14
N PRO A 133 -0.57 -13.53 0.51
CA PRO A 133 -1.49 -13.48 -0.61
C PRO A 133 -0.91 -14.17 -1.85
N GLN A 134 -1.78 -14.50 -2.80
CA GLN A 134 -1.38 -15.13 -4.05
C GLN A 134 -1.69 -14.21 -5.23
N ILE A 135 -0.88 -14.29 -6.28
CA ILE A 135 -1.14 -13.57 -7.53
C ILE A 135 -2.53 -13.94 -8.04
N GLY A 136 -3.32 -12.94 -8.44
CA GLY A 136 -4.68 -13.09 -8.93
C GLY A 136 -5.75 -13.16 -7.84
N SER A 137 -5.36 -13.24 -6.55
CA SER A 137 -6.34 -13.10 -5.47
C SER A 137 -6.91 -11.68 -5.44
N SER A 138 -8.18 -11.57 -5.06
CA SER A 138 -8.89 -10.30 -5.01
C SER A 138 -9.82 -10.21 -3.82
N PHE A 139 -10.08 -8.99 -3.37
CA PHE A 139 -10.98 -8.66 -2.28
C PHE A 139 -11.66 -7.31 -2.55
N GLN A 140 -12.65 -6.96 -1.72
CA GLN A 140 -13.37 -5.69 -1.82
C GLN A 140 -12.99 -4.77 -0.67
N LEU A 141 -12.83 -3.49 -0.97
CA LEU A 141 -12.82 -2.40 0.00
C LEU A 141 -14.02 -1.51 -0.33
N GLY A 142 -15.15 -1.77 0.33
CA GLY A 142 -16.42 -1.21 -0.11
C GLY A 142 -16.73 -1.60 -1.57
N GLU A 143 -16.92 -0.62 -2.44
CA GLU A 143 -17.15 -0.85 -3.87
C GLU A 143 -15.85 -0.91 -4.70
N ALA A 144 -14.69 -0.65 -4.08
CA ALA A 144 -13.41 -0.75 -4.76
C ALA A 144 -12.95 -2.21 -4.86
N LYS A 145 -12.71 -2.69 -6.08
CA LYS A 145 -12.10 -4.01 -6.31
C LYS A 145 -10.59 -3.89 -6.15
N CYS A 146 -10.03 -4.66 -5.22
CA CYS A 146 -8.60 -4.80 -4.97
C CYS A 146 -8.10 -6.14 -5.51
N GLU A 147 -6.99 -6.13 -6.24
CA GLU A 147 -6.42 -7.32 -6.88
C GLU A 147 -4.91 -7.38 -6.68
N ILE A 148 -4.41 -8.48 -6.14
CA ILE A 148 -2.97 -8.74 -6.01
C ILE A 148 -2.46 -9.16 -7.39
N VAL A 149 -1.80 -8.25 -8.09
CA VAL A 149 -1.30 -8.50 -9.45
C VAL A 149 0.10 -9.08 -9.46
N PHE A 150 0.83 -8.94 -8.34
CA PHE A 150 2.11 -9.60 -8.13
C PHE A 150 2.40 -9.74 -6.63
N VAL A 151 3.12 -10.78 -6.28
CA VAL A 151 3.83 -11.01 -5.03
C VAL A 151 4.81 -12.18 -5.25
N ASP A 152 6.00 -12.13 -4.69
CA ASP A 152 6.89 -13.29 -4.67
C ASP A 152 7.01 -13.83 -3.23
N ASN A 153 6.39 -14.97 -3.00
CA ASN A 153 6.42 -15.70 -1.72
C ASN A 153 7.57 -16.71 -1.64
N ASN A 154 8.53 -16.69 -2.58
CA ASN A 154 9.68 -17.60 -2.59
C ASN A 154 10.94 -16.98 -1.99
N GLU A 155 10.80 -15.87 -1.28
CA GLU A 155 11.90 -15.16 -0.61
C GLU A 155 13.03 -14.79 -1.58
N PRO A 156 12.78 -13.91 -2.56
CA PRO A 156 13.81 -13.49 -3.49
C PRO A 156 15.00 -12.87 -2.75
N GLU A 157 16.20 -13.00 -3.32
CA GLU A 157 17.41 -12.40 -2.76
C GLU A 157 17.26 -10.88 -2.59
N GLU A 158 16.68 -10.22 -3.59
CA GLU A 158 16.28 -8.81 -3.51
C GLU A 158 14.89 -8.70 -2.91
N LYS A 159 14.80 -8.31 -1.64
CA LYS A 159 13.54 -8.23 -0.88
C LYS A 159 12.52 -7.24 -1.47
N ASN A 160 12.96 -6.19 -2.14
CA ASN A 160 12.08 -5.30 -2.88
C ASN A 160 11.18 -6.06 -3.86
N ASN A 161 11.72 -7.10 -4.49
CA ASN A 161 11.00 -7.92 -5.46
C ASN A 161 10.03 -8.94 -4.83
N SER A 162 9.95 -9.01 -3.48
CA SER A 162 8.84 -9.70 -2.80
C SER A 162 7.58 -8.85 -2.70
N SER A 163 7.66 -7.56 -3.03
CA SER A 163 6.57 -6.58 -2.83
C SER A 163 5.23 -7.09 -3.35
N ILE A 164 4.21 -6.94 -2.49
CA ILE A 164 2.81 -7.05 -2.92
C ILE A 164 2.50 -5.88 -3.84
N VAL A 165 2.24 -6.16 -5.10
CA VAL A 165 1.75 -5.16 -6.05
C VAL A 165 0.23 -5.24 -6.11
N LEU A 166 -0.43 -4.15 -5.72
CA LEU A 166 -1.86 -4.05 -5.61
C LEU A 166 -2.44 -3.16 -6.71
N LYS A 167 -3.41 -3.70 -7.47
CA LYS A 167 -4.25 -2.91 -8.37
C LYS A 167 -5.61 -2.69 -7.74
N ILE A 168 -6.08 -1.45 -7.75
CA ILE A 168 -7.41 -1.08 -7.28
C ILE A 168 -8.21 -0.54 -8.46
N THR A 169 -9.45 -0.97 -8.58
CA THR A 169 -10.41 -0.45 -9.56
C THR A 169 -11.61 0.11 -8.81
N PHE A 170 -11.92 1.39 -9.04
CA PHE A 170 -13.09 2.07 -8.50
C PHE A 170 -13.81 2.82 -9.63
N GLY A 171 -14.96 2.32 -10.03
CA GLY A 171 -15.65 2.80 -11.21
C GLY A 171 -14.79 2.63 -12.47
N SER A 172 -14.50 3.73 -13.16
CA SER A 172 -13.61 3.77 -14.33
C SER A 172 -12.14 4.04 -13.99
N GLN A 173 -11.81 4.28 -12.73
CA GLN A 173 -10.47 4.64 -12.31
C GLN A 173 -9.67 3.43 -11.82
N THR A 174 -8.40 3.39 -12.19
CA THR A 174 -7.48 2.33 -11.80
C THR A 174 -6.26 2.91 -11.11
N PHE A 175 -5.84 2.25 -10.03
CA PHE A 175 -4.69 2.62 -9.21
C PHE A 175 -3.73 1.45 -9.15
N LEU A 176 -2.43 1.74 -9.12
CA LEU A 176 -1.41 0.73 -8.92
C LEU A 176 -0.47 1.16 -7.79
N PHE A 177 -0.34 0.31 -6.79
CA PHE A 177 0.61 0.45 -5.67
C PHE A 177 1.65 -0.66 -5.81
N SER A 178 2.90 -0.29 -6.03
CA SER A 178 3.96 -1.24 -6.39
C SER A 178 4.86 -1.65 -5.22
N GLY A 179 4.70 -1.04 -4.03
CA GLY A 179 5.71 -1.13 -3.00
C GLY A 179 7.06 -0.72 -3.57
N ASP A 180 8.08 -1.54 -3.34
CA ASP A 180 9.42 -1.31 -3.89
C ASP A 180 9.79 -2.24 -5.04
N ALA A 181 8.78 -2.84 -5.69
CA ALA A 181 8.98 -3.68 -6.86
C ALA A 181 9.85 -3.00 -7.91
N GLU A 182 10.88 -3.71 -8.38
CA GLU A 182 11.87 -3.22 -9.32
C GLU A 182 11.60 -3.72 -10.75
N TYR A 183 12.49 -3.39 -11.68
CA TYR A 183 12.32 -3.70 -13.11
C TYR A 183 12.05 -5.18 -13.43
N ASP A 184 12.59 -6.10 -12.61
CA ASP A 184 12.35 -7.54 -12.79
C ASP A 184 10.89 -7.92 -12.55
N VAL A 185 10.22 -7.25 -11.62
CA VAL A 185 8.80 -7.38 -11.37
C VAL A 185 8.00 -6.64 -12.43
N GLU A 186 8.34 -5.38 -12.70
CA GLU A 186 7.66 -4.54 -13.71
C GLU A 186 7.59 -5.24 -15.07
N SER A 187 8.66 -5.93 -15.46
CA SER A 187 8.72 -6.66 -16.74
C SER A 187 7.68 -7.76 -16.88
N LYS A 188 7.20 -8.31 -15.76
CA LYS A 188 6.21 -9.40 -15.67
C LYS A 188 4.76 -8.90 -15.53
N LEU A 189 4.58 -7.61 -15.18
CA LEU A 189 3.25 -7.05 -14.95
C LEU A 189 2.53 -6.77 -16.28
N ASP A 190 1.31 -7.30 -16.40
CA ASP A 190 0.35 -6.96 -17.45
C ASP A 190 -0.94 -6.46 -16.77
N VAL A 191 -0.98 -5.18 -16.44
CA VAL A 191 -2.05 -4.56 -15.66
C VAL A 191 -2.95 -3.63 -16.49
N GLY A 192 -2.64 -3.48 -17.78
CA GLY A 192 -3.31 -2.52 -18.66
C GLY A 192 -3.04 -1.07 -18.27
N LYS A 193 -3.89 -0.15 -18.73
CA LYS A 193 -3.79 1.26 -18.38
C LYS A 193 -4.08 1.47 -16.90
N ILE A 194 -3.28 2.32 -16.27
CA ILE A 194 -3.42 2.75 -14.88
C ILE A 194 -3.61 4.27 -14.87
N ASN A 195 -4.64 4.76 -14.18
CA ASN A 195 -4.83 6.21 -14.07
C ASN A 195 -3.89 6.83 -13.04
N ILE A 196 -3.72 6.19 -11.89
CA ILE A 196 -2.90 6.71 -10.80
C ILE A 196 -1.90 5.65 -10.36
N TYR A 197 -0.63 5.98 -10.47
CA TYR A 197 0.48 5.11 -10.16
C TYR A 197 1.24 5.62 -8.93
N LYS A 198 1.31 4.82 -7.87
CA LYS A 198 2.28 5.03 -6.79
C LYS A 198 3.61 4.43 -7.24
N ALA A 199 4.57 5.31 -7.53
CA ALA A 199 5.87 4.91 -8.07
C ALA A 199 6.59 3.96 -7.11
N GLY A 200 7.14 2.89 -7.67
CA GLY A 200 7.90 1.90 -6.92
C GLY A 200 9.21 2.47 -6.37
N HIS A 201 9.66 1.91 -5.27
CA HIS A 201 10.96 2.13 -4.64
C HIS A 201 11.34 3.61 -4.53
N HIS A 202 10.39 4.43 -4.03
CA HIS A 202 10.54 5.88 -3.80
C HIS A 202 11.04 6.66 -5.02
N GLY A 203 10.73 6.17 -6.23
CA GLY A 203 11.23 6.74 -7.49
C GLY A 203 12.70 6.43 -7.78
N SER A 204 13.23 5.35 -7.20
CA SER A 204 14.58 4.85 -7.50
C SER A 204 14.74 4.56 -9.00
N LYS A 205 15.96 4.70 -9.49
CA LYS A 205 16.30 4.33 -10.88
C LYS A 205 16.17 2.83 -11.18
N SER A 206 16.03 1.98 -10.15
CA SER A 206 15.80 0.53 -10.30
C SER A 206 14.35 0.18 -10.60
N SER A 207 13.43 1.15 -10.51
CA SER A 207 11.99 0.99 -10.72
C SER A 207 11.44 2.06 -11.67
N SER A 208 10.15 1.98 -11.98
CA SER A 208 9.45 2.94 -12.82
C SER A 208 10.12 3.11 -14.20
N THR A 209 10.50 1.98 -14.80
CA THR A 209 11.22 1.96 -16.07
C THR A 209 10.41 2.64 -17.19
N ALA A 210 11.08 3.29 -18.14
CA ALA A 210 10.42 3.98 -19.24
C ALA A 210 9.46 3.07 -20.03
N ASP A 211 9.83 1.80 -20.22
CA ASP A 211 8.99 0.81 -20.89
C ASP A 211 7.76 0.46 -20.08
N PHE A 212 7.90 0.31 -18.74
CA PHE A 212 6.78 0.06 -17.85
C PHE A 212 5.82 1.25 -17.82
N ILE A 213 6.33 2.46 -17.59
CA ILE A 213 5.51 3.69 -17.59
C ILE A 213 4.76 3.85 -18.92
N LYS A 214 5.41 3.57 -20.05
CA LYS A 214 4.75 3.61 -21.36
C LYS A 214 3.62 2.59 -21.51
N ARG A 215 3.77 1.40 -20.89
CA ARG A 215 2.72 0.35 -20.95
C ARG A 215 1.51 0.69 -20.10
N ILE A 216 1.74 1.20 -18.88
CA ILE A 216 0.65 1.54 -17.96
C ILE A 216 0.04 2.92 -18.23
N ASP A 217 0.73 3.79 -18.96
CA ASP A 217 0.30 5.12 -19.42
C ASP A 217 -0.46 5.92 -18.34
N PRO A 218 0.17 6.24 -17.18
CA PRO A 218 -0.53 6.81 -16.06
C PRO A 218 -0.87 8.29 -16.29
N ASP A 219 -2.07 8.68 -15.85
CA ASP A 219 -2.47 10.09 -15.86
C ASP A 219 -1.74 10.88 -14.76
N TYR A 220 -1.46 10.22 -13.62
CA TYR A 220 -0.72 10.77 -12.49
C TYR A 220 0.21 9.74 -11.87
N ALA A 221 1.38 10.20 -11.40
CA ALA A 221 2.29 9.40 -10.58
C ALA A 221 2.55 10.09 -9.24
N ILE A 222 2.51 9.31 -8.17
CA ILE A 222 2.79 9.77 -6.80
C ILE A 222 4.12 9.16 -6.37
N ILE A 223 4.99 9.95 -5.77
CA ILE A 223 6.30 9.51 -5.29
C ILE A 223 6.39 9.87 -3.80
N SER A 224 6.53 8.87 -2.93
CA SER A 224 6.91 9.08 -1.53
C SER A 224 8.43 9.07 -1.44
N VAL A 225 9.01 10.18 -1.02
CA VAL A 225 10.46 10.34 -0.93
C VAL A 225 10.81 11.35 0.16
N GLY A 226 11.84 11.05 0.94
CA GLY A 226 12.37 11.96 1.95
C GLY A 226 13.13 13.14 1.33
N TYR A 227 13.07 14.30 1.98
CA TYR A 227 13.94 15.41 1.60
C TYR A 227 15.38 15.07 1.96
N LEU A 228 16.27 15.01 0.98
CA LEU A 228 17.71 15.06 1.23
C LEU A 228 18.02 16.49 1.70
N MET A 229 18.18 16.68 3.02
CA MET A 229 18.80 17.89 3.53
C MET A 229 20.30 17.80 3.20
N ASN A 230 20.73 18.52 2.16
CA ASN A 230 22.14 18.71 1.83
C ASN A 230 22.84 19.58 2.88
#